data_26cf5db51ede6d470822881ed6c46e6a
#
_entry.id   26cf5db51ede6d470822881ed6c46e6a
#
_cell.length_a   1.000
_cell.length_b   1.000
_cell.length_c   1.000
_cell.angle_alpha   90.00
_cell.angle_beta   90.00
_cell.angle_gamma   90.00
#
_symmetry.space_group_name_H-M   'P 1'
#
loop_
_entity.id
_entity.type
_entity.pdbx_description
1 polymer ?
#
loop_
_entity_poly.entity_id
_entity_poly.type
_entity_poly.pdbx_seq_one_letter_code
_entity_poly.pdbx_strand_id
1 'polypeptide(L)'
;EKLCADLALPEGDTEKLMKVSGLYGEFKQVLAEAGTIADTPKMKEAVALLSRLYAVLEAMGLGGQLDKVRLDFSMINDIEYYNGIIFQGFLDGLARQVLSGGQYDGMMAKLGKKADAIGFAIYLKELERLPEKSIRYDVDALVLYEPDVDEVRLCQAVESLRRQGLMAKASRKFSPVSYRAHGLPVLENLLEQDFSARG
;
A
#
# COMPACT_ATOMS: atom_id res chain seq x y z
N GLU A 1 21.22 27.60 -0.19
CA GLU A 1 22.26 28.61 -0.40
C GLU A 1 22.37 29.58 0.79
N LYS A 2 21.31 30.27 1.19
CA LYS A 2 21.30 31.24 2.29
C LYS A 2 21.81 30.65 3.61
N LEU A 3 21.31 29.45 3.98
CA LEU A 3 21.75 28.76 5.19
C LEU A 3 23.25 28.39 5.15
N CYS A 4 23.76 28.00 3.99
CA CYS A 4 25.18 27.68 3.82
C CYS A 4 26.05 28.94 3.96
N ALA A 5 25.59 30.07 3.46
CA ALA A 5 26.24 31.36 3.63
C ALA A 5 26.24 31.81 5.09
N ASP A 6 25.10 31.67 5.79
CA ASP A 6 24.96 32.00 7.21
C ASP A 6 25.86 31.13 8.11
N LEU A 7 26.11 29.87 7.71
CA LEU A 7 27.00 28.94 8.40
C LEU A 7 28.48 29.04 7.96
N ALA A 8 28.78 29.91 7.00
CA ALA A 8 30.15 30.09 6.45
C ALA A 8 30.78 28.77 5.97
N LEU A 9 30.00 27.91 5.33
CA LEU A 9 30.48 26.64 4.79
C LEU A 9 31.45 26.87 3.63
N PRO A 10 32.49 26.05 3.48
CA PRO A 10 33.35 26.06 2.30
C PRO A 10 32.52 25.87 1.02
N GLU A 11 32.92 26.52 -0.09
CA GLU A 11 32.18 26.47 -1.35
C GLU A 11 31.97 25.03 -1.86
N GLY A 12 32.99 24.17 -1.75
CA GLY A 12 32.87 22.76 -2.12
C GLY A 12 31.87 21.95 -1.29
N ASP A 13 31.73 22.28 0.01
CA ASP A 13 30.75 21.62 0.89
C ASP A 13 29.33 22.14 0.62
N THR A 14 29.19 23.41 0.30
CA THR A 14 27.95 24.02 -0.14
C THR A 14 27.44 23.37 -1.43
N GLU A 15 28.31 23.19 -2.43
CA GLU A 15 27.96 22.55 -3.69
C GLU A 15 27.51 21.09 -3.48
N LYS A 16 28.24 20.33 -2.64
CA LYS A 16 27.84 18.95 -2.29
C LYS A 16 26.49 18.90 -1.59
N LEU A 17 26.27 19.77 -0.61
CA LEU A 17 25.01 19.83 0.13
C LEU A 17 23.84 20.13 -0.80
N MET A 18 24.02 21.06 -1.73
CA MET A 18 23.01 21.38 -2.75
C MET A 18 22.74 20.18 -3.68
N LYS A 19 23.78 19.48 -4.10
CA LYS A 19 23.61 18.26 -4.91
C LYS A 19 22.85 17.18 -4.14
N VAL A 20 23.27 16.88 -2.91
CA VAL A 20 22.62 15.85 -2.08
C VAL A 20 21.16 16.19 -1.83
N SER A 21 20.85 17.43 -1.43
CA SER A 21 19.47 17.84 -1.16
C SER A 21 18.56 17.85 -2.39
N GLY A 22 19.11 17.81 -3.59
CA GLY A 22 18.38 17.70 -4.85
C GLY A 22 18.19 16.25 -5.35
N LEU A 23 18.78 15.25 -4.66
CA LEU A 23 18.65 13.85 -5.07
C LEU A 23 17.25 13.34 -4.76
N TYR A 24 16.49 13.10 -5.81
CA TYR A 24 15.16 12.54 -5.76
C TYR A 24 14.88 11.70 -7.01
N GLY A 25 14.29 10.53 -6.85
CA GLY A 25 13.88 9.73 -8.00
C GLY A 25 13.85 8.22 -7.75
N GLU A 26 14.05 7.48 -8.83
CA GLU A 26 14.09 6.03 -8.82
C GLU A 26 15.23 5.54 -7.94
N PHE A 27 14.94 4.50 -7.13
CA PHE A 27 15.82 4.04 -6.05
C PHE A 27 17.24 3.75 -6.55
N LYS A 28 17.38 2.96 -7.60
CA LYS A 28 18.68 2.49 -8.11
C LYS A 28 19.50 3.61 -8.73
N GLN A 29 18.83 4.50 -9.45
CA GLN A 29 19.48 5.64 -10.10
C GLN A 29 20.00 6.62 -9.05
N VAL A 30 19.15 7.05 -8.11
CA VAL A 30 19.53 8.00 -7.05
C VAL A 30 20.59 7.41 -6.13
N LEU A 31 20.52 6.11 -5.85
CA LEU A 31 21.54 5.42 -5.06
C LEU A 31 22.92 5.47 -5.75
N ALA A 32 22.98 5.26 -7.06
CA ALA A 32 24.21 5.37 -7.83
C ALA A 32 24.79 6.79 -7.78
N GLU A 33 23.94 7.81 -7.97
CA GLU A 33 24.35 9.21 -7.87
C GLU A 33 24.86 9.57 -6.47
N ALA A 34 24.14 9.16 -5.42
CA ALA A 34 24.57 9.35 -4.02
C ALA A 34 25.94 8.70 -3.76
N GLY A 35 26.21 7.55 -4.36
CA GLY A 35 27.48 6.86 -4.28
C GLY A 35 28.64 7.67 -4.85
N THR A 36 28.41 8.48 -5.88
CA THR A 36 29.48 9.35 -6.47
C THR A 36 29.79 10.56 -5.60
N ILE A 37 28.84 11.00 -4.77
CA ILE A 37 29.00 12.17 -3.89
C ILE A 37 29.55 11.76 -2.52
N ALA A 38 29.34 10.52 -2.11
CA ALA A 38 29.70 10.00 -0.80
C ALA A 38 31.23 9.92 -0.62
N ASP A 39 31.83 10.92 0.02
CA ASP A 39 33.28 10.99 0.29
C ASP A 39 33.61 10.72 1.75
N THR A 40 32.74 11.02 2.70
CA THR A 40 32.96 10.73 4.12
C THR A 40 32.64 9.29 4.50
N PRO A 41 33.23 8.74 5.56
CA PRO A 41 32.91 7.39 6.07
C PRO A 41 31.41 7.22 6.34
N LYS A 42 30.76 8.21 6.98
CA LYS A 42 29.31 8.19 7.29
C LYS A 42 28.44 8.16 6.04
N MET A 43 28.78 8.95 5.01
CA MET A 43 28.04 8.93 3.74
C MET A 43 28.17 7.58 3.04
N LYS A 44 29.37 7.01 3.01
CA LYS A 44 29.62 5.68 2.44
C LYS A 44 28.84 4.59 3.17
N GLU A 45 28.78 4.65 4.49
CA GLU A 45 28.00 3.73 5.31
C GLU A 45 26.50 3.84 5.01
N ALA A 46 25.95 5.05 4.89
CA ALA A 46 24.56 5.28 4.55
C ALA A 46 24.23 4.74 3.16
N VAL A 47 25.07 4.97 2.15
CA VAL A 47 24.91 4.41 0.80
C VAL A 47 24.97 2.89 0.84
N ALA A 48 25.90 2.31 1.59
CA ALA A 48 25.99 0.85 1.74
C ALA A 48 24.76 0.24 2.42
N LEU A 49 24.20 0.93 3.42
CA LEU A 49 22.95 0.52 4.07
C LEU A 49 21.79 0.49 3.09
N LEU A 50 21.59 1.55 2.30
CA LEU A 50 20.55 1.63 1.28
C LEU A 50 20.75 0.58 0.16
N SER A 51 22.01 0.31 -0.22
CA SER A 51 22.33 -0.73 -1.19
C SER A 51 21.94 -2.13 -0.69
N ARG A 52 22.21 -2.42 0.58
CA ARG A 52 21.79 -3.67 1.21
C ARG A 52 20.26 -3.79 1.30
N LEU A 53 19.59 -2.68 1.68
CA LEU A 53 18.12 -2.66 1.71
C LEU A 53 17.54 -2.98 0.32
N TYR A 54 18.05 -2.34 -0.73
CA TYR A 54 17.62 -2.60 -2.09
C TYR A 54 17.77 -4.08 -2.47
N ALA A 55 18.96 -4.66 -2.21
CA ALA A 55 19.23 -6.06 -2.51
C ALA A 55 18.31 -7.03 -1.75
N VAL A 56 17.99 -6.72 -0.48
CA VAL A 56 17.04 -7.52 0.30
C VAL A 56 15.63 -7.44 -0.29
N LEU A 57 15.15 -6.27 -0.66
CA LEU A 57 13.83 -6.09 -1.28
C LEU A 57 13.73 -6.83 -2.62
N GLU A 58 14.78 -6.82 -3.44
CA GLU A 58 14.84 -7.63 -4.67
C GLU A 58 14.76 -9.13 -4.34
N ALA A 59 15.55 -9.59 -3.38
CA ALA A 59 15.59 -11.01 -2.97
C ALA A 59 14.26 -11.51 -2.37
N MET A 60 13.48 -10.62 -1.75
CA MET A 60 12.12 -10.91 -1.26
C MET A 60 11.07 -10.99 -2.37
N GLY A 61 11.44 -10.84 -3.63
CA GLY A 61 10.52 -10.87 -4.77
C GLY A 61 9.71 -9.59 -4.95
N LEU A 62 10.10 -8.50 -4.30
CA LEU A 62 9.45 -7.20 -4.41
C LEU A 62 9.96 -6.37 -5.58
N GLY A 63 10.83 -6.92 -6.42
CA GLY A 63 11.46 -6.23 -7.57
C GLY A 63 10.45 -5.52 -8.48
N GLY A 64 9.32 -6.14 -8.79
CA GLY A 64 8.25 -5.54 -9.59
C GLY A 64 7.46 -4.42 -8.89
N GLN A 65 7.77 -4.10 -7.61
CA GLN A 65 7.15 -3.02 -6.85
C GLN A 65 8.16 -1.92 -6.48
N LEU A 66 9.45 -2.15 -6.72
CA LEU A 66 10.51 -1.19 -6.43
C LEU A 66 10.44 0.06 -7.33
N ASP A 67 9.78 -0.04 -8.47
CA ASP A 67 9.45 1.11 -9.33
C ASP A 67 8.55 2.14 -8.64
N LYS A 68 7.85 1.75 -7.57
CA LYS A 68 7.03 2.63 -6.72
C LYS A 68 7.81 3.24 -5.55
N VAL A 69 9.02 2.76 -5.29
CA VAL A 69 9.87 3.28 -4.22
C VAL A 69 10.79 4.35 -4.77
N ARG A 70 10.82 5.50 -4.11
CA ARG A 70 11.68 6.63 -4.46
C ARG A 70 12.65 6.90 -3.32
N LEU A 71 13.88 7.25 -3.67
CA LEU A 71 14.78 7.89 -2.71
C LEU A 71 14.60 9.40 -2.79
N ASP A 72 14.53 10.01 -1.62
CA ASP A 72 14.37 11.44 -1.45
C ASP A 72 15.31 11.94 -0.35
N PHE A 73 16.39 12.60 -0.74
CA PHE A 73 17.35 13.19 0.18
C PHE A 73 16.97 14.61 0.61
N SER A 74 15.88 15.17 0.05
CA SER A 74 15.33 16.46 0.49
C SER A 74 14.46 16.34 1.74
N MET A 75 14.10 15.11 2.13
CA MET A 75 13.25 14.88 3.29
C MET A 75 13.92 15.34 4.56
N ILE A 76 13.31 16.34 5.19
CA ILE A 76 13.69 16.81 6.53
C ILE A 76 12.69 16.21 7.51
N ASN A 77 13.18 15.60 8.56
CA ASN A 77 12.35 15.09 9.63
C ASN A 77 12.59 15.91 10.90
N ASP A 78 11.56 16.57 11.38
CA ASP A 78 11.59 17.36 12.62
C ASP A 78 11.67 16.48 13.88
N ILE A 79 11.59 15.17 13.71
CA ILE A 79 11.57 14.22 14.83
C ILE A 79 13.00 13.76 15.13
N GLU A 80 13.63 14.37 16.12
CA GLU A 80 15.01 14.11 16.53
C GLU A 80 15.31 12.68 17.00
N TYR A 81 14.30 11.82 17.16
CA TYR A 81 14.54 10.45 17.62
C TYR A 81 14.89 9.46 16.50
N TYR A 82 14.64 9.81 15.23
CA TYR A 82 15.08 8.98 14.12
C TYR A 82 16.57 9.19 13.86
N ASN A 83 17.31 8.09 13.76
CA ASN A 83 18.76 8.11 13.57
C ASN A 83 19.26 7.18 12.46
N GLY A 84 18.37 6.73 11.60
CA GLY A 84 18.66 5.88 10.46
C GLY A 84 17.73 6.15 9.28
N ILE A 85 17.22 5.09 8.67
CA ILE A 85 16.29 5.19 7.56
C ILE A 85 14.99 5.81 8.05
N ILE A 86 14.49 6.79 7.30
CA ILE A 86 13.14 7.33 7.42
C ILE A 86 12.36 7.02 6.15
N PHE A 87 11.05 6.84 6.27
CA PHE A 87 10.21 6.55 5.12
C PHE A 87 8.82 7.13 5.29
N GLN A 88 8.21 7.46 4.16
CA GLN A 88 6.84 7.96 4.06
C GLN A 88 6.11 7.20 2.96
N GLY A 89 4.81 7.01 3.13
CA GLY A 89 3.95 6.38 2.14
C GLY A 89 2.87 7.34 1.66
N PHE A 90 2.64 7.31 0.36
CA PHE A 90 1.62 8.10 -0.31
C PHE A 90 0.69 7.19 -1.09
N LEU A 91 -0.54 7.60 -1.28
CA LEU A 91 -1.51 6.93 -2.13
C LEU A 91 -1.99 7.89 -3.21
N ASP A 92 -2.17 7.36 -4.41
CA ASP A 92 -2.72 8.12 -5.52
C ASP A 92 -4.11 8.68 -5.15
N GLY A 93 -4.32 9.94 -5.45
CA GLY A 93 -5.56 10.66 -5.11
C GLY A 93 -5.54 11.32 -3.73
N LEU A 94 -4.51 11.14 -2.91
CA LEU A 94 -4.33 11.84 -1.64
C LEU A 94 -3.13 12.77 -1.70
N ALA A 95 -3.32 14.03 -1.29
CA ALA A 95 -2.27 15.05 -1.29
C ALA A 95 -1.30 14.93 -0.09
N ARG A 96 -1.62 14.09 0.88
CA ARG A 96 -0.84 13.93 2.10
C ARG A 96 -0.33 12.49 2.25
N GLN A 97 0.75 12.35 2.99
CA GLN A 97 1.26 11.04 3.39
C GLN A 97 0.22 10.28 4.22
N VAL A 98 0.09 8.99 3.97
CA VAL A 98 -0.80 8.09 4.71
C VAL A 98 -0.03 7.19 5.68
N LEU A 99 1.29 7.18 5.57
CA LEU A 99 2.20 6.41 6.40
C LEU A 99 3.49 7.19 6.60
N SER A 100 4.03 7.14 7.81
CA SER A 100 5.40 7.59 8.07
C SER A 100 6.06 6.73 9.13
N GLY A 101 7.37 6.60 9.05
CA GLY A 101 8.13 5.81 10.00
C GLY A 101 9.63 6.00 9.84
N GLY A 102 10.37 5.28 10.67
CA GLY A 102 11.82 5.31 10.62
C GLY A 102 12.48 4.48 11.70
N GLN A 103 13.78 4.41 11.63
CA GLN A 103 14.65 3.73 12.58
C GLN A 103 14.99 4.65 13.75
N TYR A 104 14.88 4.15 14.99
CA TYR A 104 15.05 4.95 16.21
C TYR A 104 15.86 4.25 17.30
N ASP A 105 16.97 3.65 16.91
CA ASP A 105 17.88 2.92 17.81
C ASP A 105 18.43 3.81 18.93
N GLY A 106 18.69 5.08 18.64
CA GLY A 106 19.15 6.06 19.62
C GLY A 106 18.17 6.28 20.78
N MET A 107 16.87 6.20 20.51
CA MET A 107 15.83 6.26 21.54
C MET A 107 15.84 5.00 22.39
N MET A 108 16.01 3.82 21.79
CA MET A 108 16.14 2.57 22.52
C MET A 108 17.33 2.58 23.48
N ALA A 109 18.47 3.11 23.01
CA ALA A 109 19.66 3.27 23.85
C ALA A 109 19.42 4.21 25.05
N LYS A 110 18.71 5.33 24.84
CA LYS A 110 18.32 6.25 25.92
C LYS A 110 17.38 5.59 26.94
N LEU A 111 16.59 4.61 26.53
CA LEU A 111 15.73 3.80 27.42
C LEU A 111 16.49 2.63 28.08
N GLY A 112 17.82 2.54 27.92
CA GLY A 112 18.63 1.47 28.47
C GLY A 112 18.47 0.11 27.81
N LYS A 113 17.82 0.06 26.63
CA LYS A 113 17.60 -1.17 25.87
C LYS A 113 18.71 -1.35 24.82
N LYS A 114 19.26 -2.55 24.76
CA LYS A 114 20.24 -2.98 23.73
C LYS A 114 19.49 -3.65 22.56
N ALA A 115 18.71 -2.87 21.82
CA ALA A 115 17.96 -3.36 20.68
C ALA A 115 17.79 -2.22 19.66
N ASP A 116 17.90 -2.57 18.40
CA ASP A 116 17.53 -1.68 17.30
C ASP A 116 16.02 -1.67 17.14
N ALA A 117 15.47 -0.57 16.67
CA ALA A 117 14.03 -0.44 16.50
C ALA A 117 13.67 0.33 15.23
N ILE A 118 12.70 -0.17 14.53
CA ILE A 118 12.05 0.49 13.41
C ILE A 118 10.53 0.43 13.63
N GLY A 119 9.83 1.50 13.31
CA GLY A 119 8.38 1.54 13.45
C GLY A 119 7.75 2.53 12.50
N PHE A 120 6.43 2.46 12.41
CA PHE A 120 5.64 3.35 11.56
C PHE A 120 4.27 3.64 12.14
N ALA A 121 3.65 4.70 11.66
CA ALA A 121 2.26 5.07 11.90
C ALA A 121 1.49 5.13 10.58
N ILE A 122 0.25 4.67 10.59
CA ILE A 122 -0.70 4.83 9.49
C ILE A 122 -1.72 5.89 9.88
N TYR A 123 -1.94 6.87 9.02
CA TYR A 123 -2.88 7.97 9.25
C TYR A 123 -4.26 7.62 8.72
N LEU A 124 -5.08 6.95 9.53
CA LEU A 124 -6.41 6.47 9.13
C LEU A 124 -7.31 7.61 8.63
N LYS A 125 -7.22 8.79 9.25
CA LYS A 125 -7.98 9.98 8.83
C LYS A 125 -7.67 10.41 7.39
N GLU A 126 -6.46 10.20 6.91
CA GLU A 126 -6.12 10.48 5.52
C GLU A 126 -6.70 9.41 4.58
N LEU A 127 -6.77 8.16 5.03
CA LEU A 127 -7.38 7.06 4.27
C LEU A 127 -8.90 7.22 4.10
N GLU A 128 -9.58 7.84 5.06
CA GLU A 128 -11.02 8.15 4.98
C GLU A 128 -11.37 9.10 3.83
N ARG A 129 -10.37 9.84 3.32
CA ARG A 129 -10.54 10.75 2.18
C ARG A 129 -10.45 10.06 0.82
N LEU A 130 -10.08 8.79 0.80
CA LEU A 130 -10.13 8.02 -0.43
C LEU A 130 -11.60 7.89 -0.86
N PRO A 131 -11.90 8.07 -2.17
CA PRO A 131 -13.22 7.78 -2.67
C PRO A 131 -13.56 6.34 -2.29
N GLU A 132 -14.76 6.12 -1.77
CA GLU A 132 -15.25 4.77 -1.49
C GLU A 132 -15.03 3.94 -2.75
N LYS A 133 -14.10 2.99 -2.67
CA LYS A 133 -14.01 1.97 -3.71
C LYS A 133 -15.36 1.27 -3.71
N SER A 134 -15.98 1.20 -4.88
CA SER A 134 -17.17 0.38 -5.08
C SER A 134 -17.01 -0.91 -4.28
N ILE A 135 -17.93 -1.15 -3.37
CA ILE A 135 -17.93 -2.36 -2.54
C ILE A 135 -17.70 -3.53 -3.50
N ARG A 136 -16.60 -4.25 -3.37
CA ARG A 136 -16.43 -5.48 -4.11
C ARG A 136 -17.37 -6.50 -3.49
N TYR A 137 -18.36 -6.86 -4.24
CA TYR A 137 -19.28 -7.91 -3.87
C TYR A 137 -18.62 -9.26 -4.13
N ASP A 138 -18.90 -10.23 -3.26
CA ASP A 138 -18.38 -11.60 -3.42
C ASP A 138 -19.11 -12.31 -4.58
N VAL A 139 -20.32 -11.84 -4.88
CA VAL A 139 -21.16 -12.34 -5.96
C VAL A 139 -22.02 -11.20 -6.53
N ASP A 140 -22.36 -11.29 -7.82
CA ASP A 140 -23.24 -10.32 -8.47
C ASP A 140 -24.71 -10.60 -8.13
N ALA A 141 -25.04 -11.86 -7.88
CA ALA A 141 -26.39 -12.28 -7.51
C ALA A 141 -26.36 -13.39 -6.45
N LEU A 142 -27.19 -13.26 -5.43
CA LEU A 142 -27.39 -14.26 -4.40
C LEU A 142 -28.82 -14.83 -4.50
N VAL A 143 -28.89 -16.13 -4.80
CA VAL A 143 -30.16 -16.87 -4.87
C VAL A 143 -30.52 -17.40 -3.49
N LEU A 144 -31.49 -16.81 -2.83
CA LEU A 144 -31.98 -17.29 -1.55
C LEU A 144 -33.07 -18.35 -1.75
N TYR A 145 -32.98 -19.48 -1.06
CA TYR A 145 -33.96 -20.54 -1.16
C TYR A 145 -34.40 -21.07 0.22
N GLU A 146 -35.63 -21.57 0.27
CA GLU A 146 -36.18 -22.26 1.43
C GLU A 146 -35.75 -23.74 1.45
N PRO A 147 -35.83 -24.46 2.59
CA PRO A 147 -35.36 -25.85 2.70
C PRO A 147 -36.11 -26.85 1.83
N ASP A 148 -37.30 -26.53 1.38
CA ASP A 148 -38.23 -27.36 0.58
C ASP A 148 -38.20 -27.03 -0.92
N VAL A 149 -37.24 -26.21 -1.36
CA VAL A 149 -37.12 -25.85 -2.78
C VAL A 149 -36.79 -27.08 -3.64
N ASP A 150 -37.35 -27.12 -4.84
CA ASP A 150 -36.91 -28.06 -5.85
C ASP A 150 -35.49 -27.75 -6.31
N GLU A 151 -34.57 -28.69 -6.04
CA GLU A 151 -33.15 -28.54 -6.31
C GLU A 151 -32.83 -28.33 -7.79
N VAL A 152 -33.63 -28.96 -8.69
CA VAL A 152 -33.46 -28.82 -10.15
C VAL A 152 -33.78 -27.39 -10.58
N ARG A 153 -34.88 -26.85 -10.09
CA ARG A 153 -35.30 -25.46 -10.36
C ARG A 153 -34.27 -24.47 -9.79
N LEU A 154 -33.74 -24.71 -8.60
CA LEU A 154 -32.69 -23.91 -7.98
C LEU A 154 -31.44 -23.88 -8.86
N CYS A 155 -30.98 -25.04 -9.30
CA CYS A 155 -29.82 -25.16 -10.17
C CYS A 155 -30.04 -24.45 -11.50
N GLN A 156 -31.22 -24.58 -12.11
CA GLN A 156 -31.56 -23.89 -13.35
C GLN A 156 -31.58 -22.37 -13.20
N ALA A 157 -32.08 -21.84 -12.08
CA ALA A 157 -32.09 -20.43 -11.79
C ALA A 157 -30.66 -19.88 -11.65
N VAL A 158 -29.79 -20.55 -10.89
CA VAL A 158 -28.38 -20.16 -10.75
C VAL A 158 -27.65 -20.19 -12.10
N GLU A 159 -27.88 -21.25 -12.88
CA GLU A 159 -27.21 -21.42 -14.16
C GLU A 159 -27.69 -20.37 -15.20
N SER A 160 -28.95 -20.00 -15.15
CA SER A 160 -29.50 -18.91 -15.99
C SER A 160 -28.78 -17.57 -15.71
N LEU A 161 -28.53 -17.25 -14.43
CA LEU A 161 -27.79 -16.04 -14.05
C LEU A 161 -26.33 -16.11 -14.52
N ARG A 162 -25.70 -17.28 -14.39
CA ARG A 162 -24.32 -17.49 -14.86
C ARG A 162 -24.18 -17.35 -16.36
N ARG A 163 -25.15 -17.84 -17.13
CA ARG A 163 -25.17 -17.65 -18.60
C ARG A 163 -25.30 -16.20 -19.02
N GLN A 164 -25.86 -15.35 -18.18
CA GLN A 164 -25.88 -13.90 -18.36
C GLN A 164 -24.58 -13.21 -17.98
N GLY A 165 -23.54 -13.96 -17.59
CA GLY A 165 -22.24 -13.45 -17.17
C GLY A 165 -22.16 -13.02 -15.71
N LEU A 166 -23.18 -13.31 -14.89
CA LEU A 166 -23.23 -12.95 -13.48
C LEU A 166 -22.58 -14.04 -12.62
N MET A 167 -21.78 -13.61 -11.63
CA MET A 167 -21.28 -14.51 -10.60
C MET A 167 -22.40 -14.76 -9.58
N ALA A 168 -23.09 -15.89 -9.72
CA ALA A 168 -24.25 -16.25 -8.91
C ALA A 168 -23.93 -17.41 -7.94
N LYS A 169 -24.45 -17.31 -6.72
CA LYS A 169 -24.45 -18.38 -5.71
C LYS A 169 -25.84 -18.58 -5.11
N ALA A 170 -26.13 -19.80 -4.72
CA ALA A 170 -27.31 -20.12 -3.92
C ALA A 170 -26.97 -20.15 -2.44
N SER A 171 -27.86 -19.63 -1.59
CA SER A 171 -27.76 -19.72 -0.14
C SER A 171 -29.12 -19.94 0.47
N ARG A 172 -29.17 -20.78 1.51
CA ARG A 172 -30.40 -21.00 2.25
C ARG A 172 -30.79 -19.70 2.96
N LYS A 173 -32.10 -19.34 2.91
CA LYS A 173 -32.65 -18.22 3.66
C LYS A 173 -32.36 -18.42 5.16
N PHE A 174 -31.90 -17.37 5.84
CA PHE A 174 -31.41 -17.43 7.23
C PHE A 174 -30.14 -18.27 7.46
N SER A 175 -29.34 -18.53 6.43
CA SER A 175 -28.00 -19.11 6.65
C SER A 175 -27.10 -18.14 7.45
N PRO A 176 -26.26 -18.62 8.37
CA PRO A 176 -25.29 -17.79 9.09
C PRO A 176 -24.18 -17.27 8.18
N VAL A 177 -24.08 -17.74 6.95
CA VAL A 177 -23.07 -17.30 5.98
C VAL A 177 -23.54 -15.99 5.36
N SER A 178 -22.81 -14.90 5.62
CA SER A 178 -23.06 -13.60 4.98
C SER A 178 -22.22 -13.45 3.72
N TYR A 179 -22.89 -13.16 2.62
CA TYR A 179 -22.25 -12.77 1.37
C TYR A 179 -22.49 -11.27 1.12
N ARG A 180 -21.48 -10.61 0.57
CA ARG A 180 -21.67 -9.29 -0.02
C ARG A 180 -22.16 -9.46 -1.44
N ALA A 181 -23.45 -9.26 -1.67
CA ALA A 181 -24.06 -9.32 -2.99
C ALA A 181 -24.40 -7.92 -3.49
N HIS A 182 -24.18 -7.67 -4.77
CA HIS A 182 -24.60 -6.45 -5.44
C HIS A 182 -26.09 -6.54 -5.76
N GLY A 183 -26.88 -5.82 -4.99
CA GLY A 183 -28.34 -5.81 -5.16
C GLY A 183 -28.95 -7.19 -4.95
N LEU A 184 -29.84 -7.32 -4.00
CA LEU A 184 -30.64 -8.52 -3.84
C LEU A 184 -31.74 -8.50 -4.92
N PRO A 185 -31.65 -9.25 -6.02
CA PRO A 185 -32.86 -9.66 -6.66
C PRO A 185 -33.51 -10.63 -5.69
N VAL A 186 -34.58 -10.21 -5.05
CA VAL A 186 -35.42 -11.08 -4.24
C VAL A 186 -35.98 -12.15 -5.18
N LEU A 187 -35.49 -13.36 -5.04
CA LEU A 187 -35.71 -14.48 -5.94
C LEU A 187 -37.05 -15.15 -5.79
N GLU A 188 -37.91 -14.67 -4.92
CA GLU A 188 -39.31 -15.08 -4.91
C GLU A 188 -39.94 -14.95 -6.32
N ASN A 189 -39.52 -13.96 -7.11
CA ASN A 189 -40.01 -13.76 -8.46
C ASN A 189 -39.30 -14.60 -9.57
N LEU A 190 -38.12 -15.15 -9.33
CA LEU A 190 -37.39 -15.96 -10.31
C LEU A 190 -37.83 -17.44 -10.31
N LEU A 191 -38.27 -17.95 -9.18
CA LEU A 191 -38.83 -19.31 -9.07
C LEU A 191 -40.22 -19.41 -9.72
N GLU A 192 -40.95 -18.29 -9.91
CA GLU A 192 -42.23 -18.24 -10.59
C GLU A 192 -42.08 -17.99 -12.09
N GLN A 193 -40.91 -17.59 -12.59
CA GLN A 193 -40.68 -17.45 -14.03
C GLN A 193 -40.46 -18.82 -14.66
N ASP A 194 -41.33 -19.14 -15.60
CA ASP A 194 -41.26 -20.35 -16.40
C ASP A 194 -40.03 -20.28 -17.34
N PHE A 195 -38.93 -20.90 -16.96
CA PHE A 195 -37.69 -20.93 -17.75
C PHE A 195 -37.80 -21.78 -19.02
N SER A 196 -38.97 -22.41 -19.28
CA SER A 196 -39.21 -23.23 -20.46
C SER A 196 -39.39 -22.45 -21.75
N ALA A 197 -39.51 -21.11 -21.69
CA ALA A 197 -39.89 -20.29 -22.83
C ALA A 197 -38.76 -19.56 -23.56
N ARG A 198 -37.48 -19.85 -23.27
CA ARG A 198 -36.32 -19.30 -24.00
C ARG A 198 -35.34 -20.40 -24.37
N GLY A 199 -35.71 -21.16 -25.40
CA GLY A 199 -34.83 -22.00 -26.20
C GLY A 199 -34.15 -21.18 -27.28
#